data_293efd1d6c6192b127755c91666c64de
#
_entry.id   293efd1d6c6192b127755c91666c64de
#
_cell.length_a   1.000
_cell.length_b   1.000
_cell.length_c   1.000
_cell.angle_alpha   90.00
_cell.angle_beta   90.00
_cell.angle_gamma   90.00
#
_symmetry.space_group_name_H-M   'P 1'
#
loop_
_entity.id
_entity.type
_entity.pdbx_description
1 polymer ?
#
loop_
_entity_poly.entity_id
_entity_poly.type
_entity_poly.pdbx_seq_one_letter_code
_entity_poly.pdbx_strand_id
1 'polypeptide(L)'
;VTHIAIGNGTASRETEQMTVELIKRLGGGVSYMIVNEAGASVYSASKLAAEEFPDYDVNLRSAVSIARRLQDPLAELVKIDPKSIGVGQYQHDMPQARLDETLSGVVEDCVNAVGVDLNTASAPLLSYVAGLNNTTARNIVKYREENGAFTTRKGVLKVPKLGPKAFEQCAGFLRVPESRNVLDRTGVHPESYGAAEALLTLCGYGLSYVKAGGLDGLRERVAAYGEEKAAEACGVGVPTLRDIVGELMKPGRDPRDELPRPILRTDVLEMKDLKPGME
;
A
#
# COMPACT_ATOMS: atom_id res chain seq x y z
N VAL A 1 17.52 -10.95 -11.59
CA VAL A 1 17.36 -10.41 -10.21
C VAL A 1 18.09 -9.09 -10.15
N THR A 2 17.39 -8.04 -9.74
CA THR A 2 17.94 -6.67 -9.62
C THR A 2 18.06 -6.22 -8.17
N HIS A 3 17.28 -6.82 -7.27
CA HIS A 3 17.22 -6.46 -5.86
C HIS A 3 17.26 -7.70 -4.98
N ILE A 4 17.99 -7.62 -3.86
CA ILE A 4 18.08 -8.66 -2.84
C ILE A 4 17.58 -8.06 -1.52
N ALA A 5 16.58 -8.69 -0.90
CA ALA A 5 16.11 -8.33 0.43
C ALA A 5 16.79 -9.24 1.46
N ILE A 6 17.35 -8.67 2.52
CA ILE A 6 18.00 -9.38 3.61
C ILE A 6 17.23 -9.07 4.89
N GLY A 7 16.79 -10.09 5.62
CA GLY A 7 16.16 -9.90 6.93
C GLY A 7 17.14 -9.32 7.95
N ASN A 8 16.64 -8.51 8.89
CA ASN A 8 17.45 -7.88 9.94
C ASN A 8 17.64 -8.76 11.20
N GLY A 9 17.49 -10.08 11.07
CA GLY A 9 17.63 -11.02 12.18
C GLY A 9 19.08 -11.35 12.58
N THR A 10 19.24 -12.43 13.33
CA THR A 10 20.51 -12.79 13.99
C THR A 10 21.68 -12.94 13.03
N ALA A 11 21.47 -13.50 11.83
CA ALA A 11 22.53 -13.73 10.83
C ALA A 11 22.55 -12.65 9.72
N SER A 12 21.99 -11.48 9.96
CA SER A 12 21.86 -10.42 8.93
C SER A 12 23.22 -9.93 8.43
N ARG A 13 24.20 -9.78 9.32
CA ARG A 13 25.56 -9.30 8.98
C ARG A 13 26.32 -10.30 8.10
N GLU A 14 26.26 -11.57 8.44
CA GLU A 14 26.90 -12.64 7.65
C GLU A 14 26.24 -12.76 6.28
N THR A 15 24.92 -12.66 6.23
CA THR A 15 24.15 -12.67 4.97
C THR A 15 24.46 -11.43 4.13
N GLU A 16 24.59 -10.26 4.74
CA GLU A 16 24.99 -9.03 4.06
C GLU A 16 26.39 -9.18 3.46
N GLN A 17 27.35 -9.67 4.23
CA GLN A 17 28.72 -9.90 3.76
C GLN A 17 28.75 -10.86 2.56
N MET A 18 28.07 -11.99 2.66
CA MET A 18 27.96 -12.95 1.56
C MET A 18 27.33 -12.31 0.31
N THR A 19 26.28 -11.50 0.50
CA THR A 19 25.59 -10.80 -0.58
C THR A 19 26.50 -9.78 -1.27
N VAL A 20 27.26 -9.01 -0.49
CA VAL A 20 28.27 -8.05 -0.99
C VAL A 20 29.31 -8.75 -1.84
N GLU A 21 29.87 -9.89 -1.37
CA GLU A 21 30.82 -10.67 -2.15
C GLU A 21 30.20 -11.20 -3.45
N LEU A 22 28.97 -11.67 -3.40
CA LEU A 22 28.25 -12.14 -4.58
C LEU A 22 28.05 -11.00 -5.60
N ILE A 23 27.61 -9.82 -5.17
CA ILE A 23 27.41 -8.66 -6.04
C ILE A 23 28.74 -8.23 -6.70
N LYS A 24 29.84 -8.23 -5.94
CA LYS A 24 31.19 -7.96 -6.49
C LYS A 24 31.55 -8.95 -7.61
N ARG A 25 31.28 -10.24 -7.43
CA ARG A 25 31.54 -11.28 -8.44
C ARG A 25 30.68 -11.12 -9.69
N LEU A 26 29.44 -10.61 -9.54
CA LEU A 26 28.51 -10.38 -10.65
C LEU A 26 28.84 -9.12 -11.46
N GLY A 27 29.77 -8.29 -11.02
CA GLY A 27 30.19 -7.09 -11.72
C GLY A 27 29.19 -5.91 -11.65
N GLY A 28 28.24 -5.93 -10.71
CA GLY A 28 27.24 -4.89 -10.51
C GLY A 28 25.87 -5.21 -11.12
N GLY A 29 24.99 -4.21 -11.17
CA GLY A 29 23.62 -4.36 -11.68
C GLY A 29 22.61 -4.95 -10.67
N VAL A 30 23.07 -5.30 -9.47
CA VAL A 30 22.24 -5.79 -8.36
C VAL A 30 22.43 -4.88 -7.16
N SER A 31 21.35 -4.53 -6.49
CA SER A 31 21.37 -3.80 -5.23
C SER A 31 20.77 -4.66 -4.10
N TYR A 32 21.04 -4.30 -2.86
CA TYR A 32 20.45 -5.00 -1.71
C TYR A 32 19.89 -4.03 -0.68
N MET A 33 19.04 -4.56 0.18
CA MET A 33 18.46 -3.81 1.28
C MET A 33 18.26 -4.72 2.50
N ILE A 34 18.48 -4.15 3.68
CA ILE A 34 18.09 -4.78 4.95
C ILE A 34 16.62 -4.47 5.20
N VAL A 35 15.81 -5.51 5.39
CA VAL A 35 14.36 -5.44 5.56
C VAL A 35 13.99 -5.97 6.94
N ASN A 36 13.10 -5.28 7.64
CA ASN A 36 12.57 -5.77 8.91
C ASN A 36 11.85 -7.11 8.71
N GLU A 37 12.29 -8.15 9.42
CA GLU A 37 11.73 -9.51 9.32
C GLU A 37 10.75 -9.86 10.45
N ALA A 38 10.40 -8.91 11.33
CA ALA A 38 9.49 -9.17 12.44
C ALA A 38 8.22 -9.90 11.98
N GLY A 39 7.88 -11.00 12.65
CA GLY A 39 6.73 -11.83 12.32
C GLY A 39 6.84 -12.69 11.03
N ALA A 40 7.95 -12.65 10.29
CA ALA A 40 8.11 -13.50 9.09
C ALA A 40 8.02 -15.00 9.41
N SER A 41 8.55 -15.42 10.55
CA SER A 41 8.44 -16.79 11.04
C SER A 41 7.01 -17.18 11.42
N VAL A 42 6.24 -16.24 11.98
CA VAL A 42 4.80 -16.45 12.27
C VAL A 42 4.02 -16.66 10.99
N TYR A 43 4.23 -15.79 9.99
CA TYR A 43 3.61 -15.94 8.68
C TYR A 43 3.98 -17.26 8.02
N SER A 44 5.26 -17.62 7.95
CA SER A 44 5.73 -18.81 7.24
C SER A 44 5.16 -20.14 7.79
N ALA A 45 4.86 -20.18 9.08
CA ALA A 45 4.20 -21.31 9.75
C ALA A 45 2.67 -21.28 9.64
N SER A 46 2.08 -20.20 9.11
CA SER A 46 0.63 -20.04 9.04
C SER A 46 -0.01 -20.91 7.95
N LYS A 47 -1.33 -21.16 8.13
CA LYS A 47 -2.13 -21.84 7.11
C LYS A 47 -2.16 -21.02 5.80
N LEU A 48 -2.22 -19.69 5.89
CA LEU A 48 -2.19 -18.79 4.75
C LEU A 48 -0.93 -18.98 3.91
N ALA A 49 0.24 -19.02 4.55
CA ALA A 49 1.50 -19.24 3.85
C ALA A 49 1.59 -20.63 3.20
N ALA A 50 0.98 -21.66 3.84
CA ALA A 50 0.88 -22.99 3.24
C ALA A 50 -0.05 -23.02 2.02
N GLU A 51 -1.12 -22.24 2.02
CA GLU A 51 -2.02 -22.10 0.88
C GLU A 51 -1.39 -21.29 -0.26
N GLU A 52 -0.63 -20.22 0.06
CA GLU A 52 0.06 -19.38 -0.94
C GLU A 52 1.25 -20.11 -1.59
N PHE A 53 1.96 -20.96 -0.82
CA PHE A 53 3.18 -21.66 -1.26
C PHE A 53 3.18 -23.11 -0.76
N PRO A 54 2.34 -23.99 -1.34
CA PRO A 54 2.21 -25.38 -0.88
C PRO A 54 3.51 -26.17 -1.03
N ASP A 55 4.31 -25.88 -2.07
CA ASP A 55 5.54 -26.61 -2.40
C ASP A 55 6.79 -26.08 -1.67
N TYR A 56 6.66 -24.98 -0.93
CA TYR A 56 7.81 -24.38 -0.23
C TYR A 56 7.81 -24.75 1.25
N ASP A 57 8.99 -24.97 1.79
CA ASP A 57 9.18 -25.10 3.24
C ASP A 57 9.03 -23.76 3.97
N VAL A 58 9.02 -23.79 5.29
CA VAL A 58 8.84 -22.60 6.13
C VAL A 58 9.94 -21.55 5.93
N ASN A 59 11.17 -21.95 5.60
CA ASN A 59 12.28 -21.04 5.39
C ASN A 59 12.12 -20.28 4.07
N LEU A 60 11.76 -20.99 3.00
CA LEU A 60 11.48 -20.38 1.70
C LEU A 60 10.25 -19.46 1.76
N ARG A 61 9.19 -19.84 2.48
CA ARG A 61 8.03 -18.98 2.70
C ARG A 61 8.40 -17.69 3.44
N SER A 62 9.26 -17.79 4.46
CA SER A 62 9.78 -16.64 5.19
C SER A 62 10.60 -15.73 4.27
N ALA A 63 11.51 -16.30 3.48
CA ALA A 63 12.33 -15.54 2.53
C ALA A 63 11.48 -14.80 1.49
N VAL A 64 10.42 -15.44 0.96
CA VAL A 64 9.48 -14.78 0.04
C VAL A 64 8.76 -13.61 0.72
N SER A 65 8.30 -13.79 1.97
CA SER A 65 7.66 -12.70 2.72
C SER A 65 8.59 -11.51 2.92
N ILE A 66 9.84 -11.76 3.32
CA ILE A 66 10.86 -10.71 3.48
C ILE A 66 11.10 -9.98 2.15
N ALA A 67 11.23 -10.71 1.05
CA ALA A 67 11.42 -10.12 -0.28
C ALA A 67 10.22 -9.27 -0.71
N ARG A 68 9.00 -9.73 -0.46
CA ARG A 68 7.76 -9.02 -0.80
C ARG A 68 7.56 -7.74 0.01
N ARG A 69 8.09 -7.66 1.23
CA ARG A 69 8.08 -6.40 2.02
C ARG A 69 8.86 -5.28 1.34
N LEU A 70 9.81 -5.61 0.49
CA LEU A 70 10.51 -4.63 -0.34
C LEU A 70 9.61 -4.11 -1.48
N GLN A 71 8.72 -4.95 -1.98
CA GLN A 71 7.79 -4.59 -3.06
C GLN A 71 6.56 -3.84 -2.53
N ASP A 72 5.87 -4.42 -1.56
CA ASP A 72 4.66 -3.88 -0.94
C ASP A 72 4.63 -4.29 0.54
N PRO A 73 5.15 -3.45 1.46
CA PRO A 73 5.20 -3.76 2.88
C PRO A 73 3.83 -4.04 3.48
N LEU A 74 2.82 -3.23 3.12
CA LEU A 74 1.49 -3.33 3.69
C LEU A 74 0.82 -4.65 3.31
N ALA A 75 0.94 -5.09 2.05
CA ALA A 75 0.37 -6.35 1.57
C ALA A 75 0.91 -7.58 2.31
N GLU A 76 2.12 -7.50 2.86
CA GLU A 76 2.72 -8.59 3.63
C GLU A 76 2.45 -8.45 5.14
N LEU A 77 2.57 -7.25 5.70
CA LEU A 77 2.43 -7.03 7.14
C LEU A 77 1.01 -7.33 7.65
N VAL A 78 -0.02 -7.05 6.86
CA VAL A 78 -1.42 -7.37 7.23
C VAL A 78 -1.72 -8.87 7.35
N LYS A 79 -0.81 -9.73 6.87
CA LYS A 79 -0.93 -11.19 7.00
C LYS A 79 -0.50 -11.69 8.39
N ILE A 80 0.08 -10.83 9.21
CA ILE A 80 0.65 -11.14 10.52
C ILE A 80 -0.22 -10.50 11.58
N ASP A 81 -0.64 -11.29 12.58
CA ASP A 81 -1.33 -10.75 13.75
C ASP A 81 -0.40 -9.75 14.46
N PRO A 82 -0.80 -8.48 14.64
CA PRO A 82 0.01 -7.47 15.32
C PRO A 82 0.49 -7.89 16.71
N LYS A 83 -0.29 -8.69 17.44
CA LYS A 83 0.09 -9.22 18.76
C LYS A 83 1.32 -10.14 18.69
N SER A 84 1.54 -10.80 17.54
CA SER A 84 2.68 -11.70 17.37
C SER A 84 4.02 -10.98 17.25
N ILE A 85 4.01 -9.69 16.89
CA ILE A 85 5.22 -8.86 16.80
C ILE A 85 5.39 -7.93 18.01
N GLY A 86 4.42 -7.94 18.94
CA GLY A 86 4.41 -7.12 20.14
C GLY A 86 3.93 -5.68 19.91
N VAL A 87 2.79 -5.35 20.50
CA VAL A 87 2.19 -4.01 20.40
C VAL A 87 2.35 -3.20 21.67
N GLY A 88 2.75 -3.83 22.77
CA GLY A 88 3.01 -3.16 24.04
C GLY A 88 3.47 -4.10 25.14
N GLN A 89 4.18 -3.53 26.12
CA GLN A 89 4.75 -4.28 27.23
C GLN A 89 3.68 -5.05 28.05
N TYR A 90 2.48 -4.48 28.19
CA TYR A 90 1.39 -5.02 28.99
C TYR A 90 0.27 -5.64 28.15
N GLN A 91 0.54 -6.03 26.90
CA GLN A 91 -0.49 -6.60 26.02
C GLN A 91 -1.15 -7.87 26.60
N HIS A 92 -0.43 -8.64 27.42
CA HIS A 92 -0.95 -9.86 28.02
C HIS A 92 -1.90 -9.60 29.20
N ASP A 93 -1.81 -8.42 29.83
CA ASP A 93 -2.63 -8.01 30.94
C ASP A 93 -3.96 -7.38 30.51
N MET A 94 -4.10 -7.12 29.21
CA MET A 94 -5.32 -6.53 28.63
C MET A 94 -6.35 -7.60 28.27
N PRO A 95 -7.67 -7.26 28.32
CA PRO A 95 -8.71 -8.14 27.79
C PRO A 95 -8.48 -8.42 26.29
N GLN A 96 -8.14 -9.66 25.94
CA GLN A 96 -7.67 -10.04 24.62
C GLN A 96 -8.68 -9.74 23.50
N ALA A 97 -9.98 -9.97 23.75
CA ALA A 97 -11.02 -9.67 22.75
C ALA A 97 -11.07 -8.19 22.40
N ARG A 98 -10.93 -7.29 23.40
CA ARG A 98 -10.91 -5.85 23.17
C ARG A 98 -9.64 -5.39 22.47
N LEU A 99 -8.50 -6.01 22.81
CA LEU A 99 -7.24 -5.76 22.12
C LEU A 99 -7.33 -6.14 20.65
N ASP A 100 -7.89 -7.31 20.34
CA ASP A 100 -8.10 -7.78 18.95
C ASP A 100 -8.99 -6.83 18.15
N GLU A 101 -10.12 -6.44 18.72
CA GLU A 101 -11.06 -5.52 18.09
C GLU A 101 -10.38 -4.17 17.79
N THR A 102 -9.67 -3.61 18.78
CA THR A 102 -8.99 -2.32 18.64
C THR A 102 -7.87 -2.39 17.59
N LEU A 103 -7.03 -3.43 17.62
CA LEU A 103 -5.95 -3.60 16.65
C LEU A 103 -6.48 -3.81 15.24
N SER A 104 -7.54 -4.60 15.09
CA SER A 104 -8.20 -4.77 13.78
C SER A 104 -8.73 -3.46 13.23
N GLY A 105 -9.36 -2.62 14.08
CA GLY A 105 -9.82 -1.29 13.69
C GLY A 105 -8.67 -0.38 13.27
N VAL A 106 -7.56 -0.37 14.01
CA VAL A 106 -6.36 0.42 13.65
C VAL A 106 -5.78 -0.04 12.30
N VAL A 107 -5.70 -1.35 12.06
CA VAL A 107 -5.22 -1.87 10.75
C VAL A 107 -6.16 -1.46 9.63
N GLU A 108 -7.48 -1.57 9.82
CA GLU A 108 -8.48 -1.14 8.85
C GLU A 108 -8.35 0.35 8.54
N ASP A 109 -8.26 1.20 9.55
CA ASP A 109 -8.07 2.65 9.40
C ASP A 109 -6.79 2.98 8.62
N CYS A 110 -5.67 2.33 8.96
CA CYS A 110 -4.40 2.51 8.26
C CYS A 110 -4.49 2.08 6.78
N VAL A 111 -5.08 0.92 6.50
CA VAL A 111 -5.25 0.40 5.13
C VAL A 111 -6.10 1.35 4.30
N ASN A 112 -7.23 1.81 4.85
CA ASN A 112 -8.13 2.71 4.14
C ASN A 112 -7.54 4.12 3.96
N ALA A 113 -6.77 4.62 4.93
CA ALA A 113 -6.07 5.91 4.82
C ALA A 113 -5.01 5.92 3.73
N VAL A 114 -4.21 4.86 3.62
CA VAL A 114 -3.18 4.69 2.59
C VAL A 114 -3.81 4.41 1.22
N GLY A 115 -4.85 3.60 1.19
CA GLY A 115 -5.45 3.05 -0.02
C GLY A 115 -4.74 1.77 -0.50
N VAL A 116 -5.37 1.07 -1.42
CA VAL A 116 -4.94 -0.28 -1.83
C VAL A 116 -4.88 -0.38 -3.34
N ASP A 117 -3.74 -0.81 -3.87
CA ASP A 117 -3.57 -1.09 -5.29
C ASP A 117 -4.26 -2.40 -5.67
N LEU A 118 -5.25 -2.32 -6.56
CA LEU A 118 -6.04 -3.46 -7.05
C LEU A 118 -5.20 -4.54 -7.73
N ASN A 119 -4.09 -4.15 -8.34
CA ASN A 119 -3.28 -5.04 -9.16
C ASN A 119 -2.20 -5.78 -8.37
N THR A 120 -1.79 -5.25 -7.21
CA THR A 120 -0.72 -5.85 -6.40
C THR A 120 -1.22 -6.42 -5.07
N ALA A 121 -2.33 -5.90 -4.54
CA ALA A 121 -2.83 -6.27 -3.22
C ALA A 121 -3.13 -7.76 -3.08
N SER A 122 -2.82 -8.31 -1.91
CA SER A 122 -3.21 -9.66 -1.50
C SER A 122 -4.67 -9.71 -1.05
N ALA A 123 -5.28 -10.89 -1.05
CA ALA A 123 -6.64 -11.05 -0.55
C ALA A 123 -6.80 -10.63 0.93
N PRO A 124 -5.84 -10.94 1.84
CA PRO A 124 -5.87 -10.40 3.19
C PRO A 124 -5.88 -8.86 3.23
N LEU A 125 -5.06 -8.19 2.43
CA LEU A 125 -5.04 -6.72 2.38
C LEU A 125 -6.39 -6.17 1.89
N LEU A 126 -6.92 -6.71 0.81
CA LEU A 126 -8.22 -6.31 0.27
C LEU A 126 -9.38 -6.52 1.26
N SER A 127 -9.29 -7.51 2.16
CA SER A 127 -10.34 -7.76 3.16
C SER A 127 -10.45 -6.67 4.24
N TYR A 128 -9.43 -5.83 4.40
CA TYR A 128 -9.46 -4.66 5.28
C TYR A 128 -10.04 -3.40 4.60
N VAL A 129 -10.30 -3.46 3.29
CA VAL A 129 -10.93 -2.33 2.58
C VAL A 129 -12.42 -2.28 2.93
N ALA A 130 -12.88 -1.12 3.36
CA ALA A 130 -14.28 -0.91 3.69
C ALA A 130 -15.21 -1.33 2.54
N GLY A 131 -16.28 -2.04 2.85
CA GLY A 131 -17.20 -2.59 1.85
C GLY A 131 -16.77 -3.89 1.18
N LEU A 132 -15.55 -4.39 1.44
CA LEU A 132 -15.10 -5.71 1.00
C LEU A 132 -15.13 -6.73 2.15
N ASN A 133 -15.22 -7.99 1.79
CA ASN A 133 -15.10 -9.12 2.72
C ASN A 133 -14.15 -10.17 2.14
N ASN A 134 -13.82 -11.19 2.92
CA ASN A 134 -12.88 -12.24 2.51
C ASN A 134 -13.27 -12.91 1.17
N THR A 135 -14.56 -13.06 0.88
CA THR A 135 -15.02 -13.68 -0.38
C THR A 135 -14.79 -12.74 -1.55
N THR A 136 -15.20 -11.47 -1.44
CA THR A 136 -15.01 -10.49 -2.50
C THR A 136 -13.53 -10.18 -2.72
N ALA A 137 -12.73 -10.11 -1.67
CA ALA A 137 -11.28 -9.95 -1.75
C ALA A 137 -10.60 -11.09 -2.55
N ARG A 138 -10.95 -12.35 -2.26
CA ARG A 138 -10.45 -13.50 -3.03
C ARG A 138 -10.94 -13.47 -4.49
N ASN A 139 -12.18 -13.05 -4.72
CA ASN A 139 -12.72 -12.94 -6.08
C ASN A 139 -12.00 -11.85 -6.89
N ILE A 140 -11.59 -10.74 -6.27
CA ILE A 140 -10.78 -9.71 -6.94
C ILE A 140 -9.45 -10.29 -7.41
N VAL A 141 -8.73 -10.98 -6.51
CA VAL A 141 -7.45 -11.62 -6.84
C VAL A 141 -7.62 -12.64 -7.98
N LYS A 142 -8.59 -13.55 -7.84
CA LYS A 142 -8.89 -14.55 -8.87
C LYS A 142 -9.25 -13.91 -10.21
N TYR A 143 -10.07 -12.87 -10.19
CA TYR A 143 -10.48 -12.16 -11.40
C TYR A 143 -9.28 -11.59 -12.16
N ARG A 144 -8.33 -10.93 -11.47
CA ARG A 144 -7.14 -10.37 -12.13
C ARG A 144 -6.18 -11.45 -12.64
N GLU A 145 -6.10 -12.61 -11.98
CA GLU A 145 -5.30 -13.75 -12.44
C GLU A 145 -5.87 -14.36 -13.73
N GLU A 146 -7.18 -14.42 -13.84
CA GLU A 146 -7.87 -15.00 -15.00
C GLU A 146 -8.04 -14.01 -16.18
N ASN A 147 -8.21 -12.71 -15.90
CA ASN A 147 -8.58 -11.70 -16.90
C ASN A 147 -7.50 -10.63 -17.13
N GLY A 148 -6.40 -10.69 -16.39
CA GLY A 148 -5.35 -9.68 -16.40
C GLY A 148 -5.63 -8.51 -15.45
N ALA A 149 -4.69 -7.55 -15.42
CA ALA A 149 -4.72 -6.41 -14.51
C ALA A 149 -5.93 -5.48 -14.77
N PHE A 150 -6.44 -4.90 -13.69
CA PHE A 150 -7.46 -3.85 -13.78
C PHE A 150 -6.87 -2.61 -14.44
N THR A 151 -7.54 -2.09 -15.45
CA THR A 151 -7.14 -0.86 -16.16
C THR A 151 -7.85 0.38 -15.62
N THR A 152 -8.92 0.19 -14.86
CA THR A 152 -9.71 1.26 -14.22
C THR A 152 -10.28 0.76 -12.90
N ARG A 153 -10.55 1.69 -11.99
CA ARG A 153 -11.22 1.41 -10.72
C ARG A 153 -12.61 0.79 -10.91
N LYS A 154 -13.37 1.27 -11.92
CA LYS A 154 -14.69 0.72 -12.27
C LYS A 154 -14.64 -0.73 -12.74
N GLY A 155 -13.47 -1.22 -13.18
CA GLY A 155 -13.28 -2.63 -13.57
C GLY A 155 -13.66 -3.63 -12.48
N VAL A 156 -13.60 -3.23 -11.22
CA VAL A 156 -13.98 -4.04 -10.05
C VAL A 156 -15.45 -4.48 -10.10
N LEU A 157 -16.34 -3.73 -10.73
CA LEU A 157 -17.76 -4.11 -10.91
C LEU A 157 -17.96 -5.39 -11.73
N LYS A 158 -16.93 -5.85 -12.44
CA LYS A 158 -16.96 -7.11 -13.19
C LYS A 158 -16.65 -8.34 -12.30
N VAL A 159 -16.20 -8.09 -11.07
CA VAL A 159 -15.84 -9.16 -10.13
C VAL A 159 -17.08 -9.83 -9.56
N PRO A 160 -17.17 -11.17 -9.59
CA PRO A 160 -18.31 -11.90 -9.02
C PRO A 160 -18.57 -11.54 -7.56
N LYS A 161 -19.83 -11.37 -7.20
CA LYS A 161 -20.33 -11.00 -5.86
C LYS A 161 -19.96 -9.60 -5.38
N LEU A 162 -19.37 -8.76 -6.23
CA LEU A 162 -19.11 -7.37 -5.95
C LEU A 162 -20.13 -6.50 -6.69
N GLY A 163 -21.22 -6.17 -6.00
CA GLY A 163 -22.31 -5.36 -6.54
C GLY A 163 -22.05 -3.85 -6.43
N PRO A 164 -22.95 -3.02 -7.02
CA PRO A 164 -22.81 -1.57 -7.01
C PRO A 164 -22.67 -0.97 -5.60
N LYS A 165 -23.43 -1.47 -4.62
CA LYS A 165 -23.35 -1.00 -3.22
C LYS A 165 -21.98 -1.26 -2.58
N ALA A 166 -21.40 -2.43 -2.81
CA ALA A 166 -20.06 -2.74 -2.32
C ALA A 166 -18.99 -1.89 -3.03
N PHE A 167 -19.16 -1.65 -4.34
CA PHE A 167 -18.31 -0.74 -5.10
C PHE A 167 -18.35 0.69 -4.56
N GLU A 168 -19.54 1.24 -4.31
CA GLU A 168 -19.73 2.56 -3.71
C GLU A 168 -18.97 2.69 -2.38
N GLN A 169 -18.97 1.65 -1.55
CA GLN A 169 -18.29 1.67 -0.27
C GLN A 169 -16.75 1.55 -0.40
N CYS A 170 -16.25 0.73 -1.33
CA CYS A 170 -14.82 0.45 -1.42
C CYS A 170 -14.06 1.36 -2.41
N ALA A 171 -14.75 1.99 -3.36
CA ALA A 171 -14.11 2.65 -4.49
C ALA A 171 -13.16 3.79 -4.09
N GLY A 172 -13.46 4.52 -3.03
CA GLY A 172 -12.60 5.59 -2.50
C GLY A 172 -11.24 5.10 -1.98
N PHE A 173 -11.14 3.84 -1.60
CA PHE A 173 -9.95 3.23 -1.01
C PHE A 173 -9.12 2.40 -1.98
N LEU A 174 -9.68 2.09 -3.15
CA LEU A 174 -8.98 1.34 -4.19
C LEU A 174 -8.18 2.27 -5.11
N ARG A 175 -7.05 1.80 -5.61
CA ARG A 175 -6.16 2.53 -6.51
C ARG A 175 -5.82 1.67 -7.73
N VAL A 176 -5.65 2.33 -8.87
CA VAL A 176 -5.10 1.72 -10.10
C VAL A 176 -4.05 2.68 -10.64
N PRO A 177 -2.79 2.58 -10.18
CA PRO A 177 -1.72 3.52 -10.52
C PRO A 177 -1.46 3.64 -12.03
N GLU A 178 -1.68 2.57 -12.78
CA GLU A 178 -1.47 2.51 -14.23
C GLU A 178 -2.71 2.93 -15.06
N SER A 179 -3.80 3.36 -14.39
CA SER A 179 -5.02 3.79 -15.08
C SER A 179 -4.76 4.99 -16.00
N ARG A 180 -5.47 5.00 -17.13
CA ARG A 180 -5.53 6.17 -18.04
C ARG A 180 -6.22 7.34 -17.36
N ASN A 181 -7.24 7.08 -16.53
CA ASN A 181 -7.84 8.11 -15.70
C ASN A 181 -6.96 8.34 -14.47
N VAL A 182 -6.31 9.50 -14.43
CA VAL A 182 -5.39 9.85 -13.35
C VAL A 182 -6.08 9.91 -11.98
N LEU A 183 -7.40 10.17 -11.92
CA LEU A 183 -8.17 10.18 -10.68
C LEU A 183 -8.30 8.79 -10.04
N ASP A 184 -8.12 7.71 -10.81
CA ASP A 184 -8.07 6.34 -10.26
C ASP A 184 -6.84 6.09 -9.36
N ARG A 185 -5.86 7.00 -9.36
CA ARG A 185 -4.68 6.98 -8.48
C ARG A 185 -4.91 7.69 -7.15
N THR A 186 -5.98 8.50 -7.05
CA THR A 186 -6.26 9.37 -5.92
C THR A 186 -7.31 8.76 -4.98
N GLY A 187 -7.50 9.33 -3.80
CA GLY A 187 -8.62 8.99 -2.91
C GLY A 187 -9.96 9.59 -3.32
N VAL A 188 -9.99 10.43 -4.36
CA VAL A 188 -11.26 10.99 -4.85
C VAL A 188 -12.21 9.88 -5.27
N HIS A 189 -13.41 9.89 -4.71
CA HIS A 189 -14.42 8.88 -5.04
C HIS A 189 -14.88 9.01 -6.50
N PRO A 190 -15.15 7.90 -7.24
CA PRO A 190 -15.56 7.96 -8.63
C PRO A 190 -16.81 8.81 -8.91
N GLU A 191 -17.72 8.93 -7.95
CA GLU A 191 -18.89 9.81 -8.03
C GLU A 191 -18.51 11.29 -8.06
N SER A 192 -17.37 11.65 -7.47
CA SER A 192 -16.89 13.03 -7.39
C SER A 192 -15.90 13.39 -8.51
N TYR A 193 -15.67 12.51 -9.50
CA TYR A 193 -14.74 12.80 -10.58
C TYR A 193 -15.13 14.05 -11.38
N GLY A 194 -16.41 14.19 -11.71
CA GLY A 194 -16.90 15.38 -12.40
C GLY A 194 -16.67 16.67 -11.61
N ALA A 195 -16.90 16.63 -10.29
CA ALA A 195 -16.64 17.78 -9.43
C ALA A 195 -15.13 18.08 -9.30
N ALA A 196 -14.28 17.04 -9.23
CA ALA A 196 -12.83 17.21 -9.20
C ALA A 196 -12.28 17.81 -10.50
N GLU A 197 -12.76 17.37 -11.66
CA GLU A 197 -12.41 17.94 -12.96
C GLU A 197 -12.88 19.40 -13.11
N ALA A 198 -14.10 19.71 -12.67
CA ALA A 198 -14.62 21.07 -12.64
C ALA A 198 -13.77 21.97 -11.73
N LEU A 199 -13.41 21.50 -10.54
CA LEU A 199 -12.55 22.21 -9.60
C LEU A 199 -11.16 22.51 -10.19
N LEU A 200 -10.52 21.51 -10.78
CA LEU A 200 -9.22 21.69 -11.43
C LEU A 200 -9.30 22.73 -12.53
N THR A 201 -10.33 22.67 -13.39
CA THR A 201 -10.57 23.64 -14.46
C THR A 201 -10.78 25.04 -13.90
N LEU A 202 -11.61 25.17 -12.87
CA LEU A 202 -11.91 26.44 -12.18
C LEU A 202 -10.62 27.09 -11.63
N CYS A 203 -9.70 26.27 -11.10
CA CYS A 203 -8.45 26.70 -10.54
C CYS A 203 -7.32 26.80 -11.58
N GLY A 204 -7.58 26.55 -12.88
CA GLY A 204 -6.59 26.65 -13.95
C GLY A 204 -5.59 25.50 -13.99
N TYR A 205 -5.97 24.33 -13.48
CA TYR A 205 -5.17 23.12 -13.56
C TYR A 205 -5.76 22.12 -14.56
N GLY A 206 -4.89 21.38 -15.23
CA GLY A 206 -5.28 20.19 -16.00
C GLY A 206 -5.06 18.89 -15.20
N LEU A 207 -5.65 17.79 -15.64
CA LEU A 207 -5.45 16.47 -15.04
C LEU A 207 -3.99 16.01 -15.01
N SER A 208 -3.15 16.52 -15.92
CA SER A 208 -1.71 16.23 -15.94
C SER A 208 -0.98 16.67 -14.67
N TYR A 209 -1.44 17.75 -14.05
CA TYR A 209 -0.85 18.23 -12.77
C TYR A 209 -1.09 17.27 -11.62
N VAL A 210 -2.24 16.58 -11.59
CA VAL A 210 -2.53 15.52 -10.60
C VAL A 210 -1.49 14.42 -10.68
N LYS A 211 -1.13 14.02 -11.90
CA LYS A 211 -0.12 12.97 -12.15
C LYS A 211 1.29 13.38 -11.70
N ALA A 212 1.61 14.64 -11.88
CA ALA A 212 2.94 15.19 -11.58
C ALA A 212 3.11 15.60 -10.11
N GLY A 213 2.04 15.55 -9.28
CA GLY A 213 2.07 16.09 -7.91
C GLY A 213 2.14 17.62 -7.86
N GLY A 214 1.81 18.29 -8.97
CA GLY A 214 1.99 19.75 -9.17
C GLY A 214 0.76 20.58 -8.84
N LEU A 215 0.00 20.24 -7.79
CA LEU A 215 -1.18 20.99 -7.35
C LEU A 215 -0.88 21.93 -6.17
N ASP A 216 0.39 22.31 -6.00
CA ASP A 216 0.77 23.31 -5.02
C ASP A 216 0.00 24.60 -5.26
N GLY A 217 -0.60 25.14 -4.18
CA GLY A 217 -1.43 26.33 -4.27
C GLY A 217 -2.91 26.09 -4.62
N LEU A 218 -3.38 24.83 -4.75
CA LEU A 218 -4.79 24.55 -5.01
C LEU A 218 -5.71 25.09 -3.90
N ARG A 219 -5.32 24.93 -2.63
CA ARG A 219 -6.07 25.46 -1.48
C ARG A 219 -6.18 26.98 -1.52
N GLU A 220 -5.09 27.66 -1.80
CA GLU A 220 -5.02 29.10 -1.88
C GLU A 220 -5.89 29.63 -3.02
N ARG A 221 -5.94 28.95 -4.16
CA ARG A 221 -6.81 29.31 -5.29
C ARG A 221 -8.28 29.10 -4.96
N VAL A 222 -8.62 28.02 -4.29
CA VAL A 222 -10.01 27.76 -3.83
C VAL A 222 -10.43 28.82 -2.82
N ALA A 223 -9.56 29.16 -1.86
CA ALA A 223 -9.82 30.21 -0.88
C ALA A 223 -9.98 31.60 -1.54
N ALA A 224 -9.14 31.94 -2.51
CA ALA A 224 -9.24 33.19 -3.27
C ALA A 224 -10.52 33.28 -4.10
N TYR A 225 -11.01 32.17 -4.66
CA TYR A 225 -12.28 32.13 -5.37
C TYR A 225 -13.50 32.19 -4.42
N GLY A 226 -13.33 31.70 -3.21
CA GLY A 226 -14.34 31.52 -2.16
C GLY A 226 -14.89 30.10 -2.17
N GLU A 227 -14.71 29.37 -1.06
CA GLU A 227 -15.09 27.96 -0.95
C GLU A 227 -16.56 27.67 -1.31
N GLU A 228 -17.49 28.52 -0.85
CA GLU A 228 -18.92 28.35 -1.14
C GLU A 228 -19.23 28.46 -2.64
N LYS A 229 -18.65 29.48 -3.29
CA LYS A 229 -18.80 29.66 -4.74
C LYS A 229 -18.14 28.54 -5.54
N ALA A 230 -16.99 28.06 -5.10
CA ALA A 230 -16.30 26.95 -5.73
C ALA A 230 -17.11 25.65 -5.59
N ALA A 231 -17.69 25.39 -4.41
CA ALA A 231 -18.55 24.24 -4.17
C ALA A 231 -19.81 24.26 -5.05
N GLU A 232 -20.48 25.41 -5.13
CA GLU A 232 -21.61 25.61 -6.02
C GLU A 232 -21.25 25.40 -7.50
N ALA A 233 -20.14 25.99 -7.96
CA ALA A 233 -19.65 25.81 -9.33
C ALA A 233 -19.28 24.35 -9.67
N CYS A 234 -18.85 23.56 -8.68
CA CYS A 234 -18.53 22.15 -8.84
C CYS A 234 -19.75 21.23 -8.58
N GLY A 235 -20.90 21.78 -8.19
CA GLY A 235 -22.12 21.01 -7.92
C GLY A 235 -22.04 20.12 -6.68
N VAL A 236 -21.24 20.50 -5.67
CA VAL A 236 -21.06 19.73 -4.42
C VAL A 236 -21.20 20.63 -3.19
N GLY A 237 -21.32 20.02 -2.01
CA GLY A 237 -21.26 20.75 -0.75
C GLY A 237 -19.81 21.13 -0.36
N VAL A 238 -19.66 22.16 0.47
CA VAL A 238 -18.36 22.62 0.96
C VAL A 238 -17.53 21.51 1.64
N PRO A 239 -18.10 20.62 2.48
CA PRO A 239 -17.35 19.50 3.04
C PRO A 239 -16.76 18.60 1.95
N THR A 240 -17.55 18.19 0.97
CA THR A 240 -17.12 17.35 -0.15
C THR A 240 -16.04 18.06 -1.00
N LEU A 241 -16.17 19.37 -1.21
CA LEU A 241 -15.14 20.16 -1.89
C LEU A 241 -13.79 20.07 -1.14
N ARG A 242 -13.82 20.24 0.19
CA ARG A 242 -12.61 20.16 1.03
C ARG A 242 -11.97 18.78 0.97
N ASP A 243 -12.78 17.72 0.96
CA ASP A 243 -12.29 16.35 0.82
C ASP A 243 -11.63 16.13 -0.55
N ILE A 244 -12.27 16.61 -1.64
CA ILE A 244 -11.70 16.54 -2.99
C ILE A 244 -10.37 17.29 -3.05
N VAL A 245 -10.29 18.52 -2.51
CA VAL A 245 -9.04 19.29 -2.45
C VAL A 245 -7.98 18.53 -1.65
N GLY A 246 -8.36 17.99 -0.49
CA GLY A 246 -7.47 17.21 0.36
C GLY A 246 -6.88 16.00 -0.38
N GLU A 247 -7.72 15.25 -1.10
CA GLU A 247 -7.29 14.06 -1.84
C GLU A 247 -6.46 14.41 -3.09
N LEU A 248 -6.77 15.49 -3.78
CA LEU A 248 -6.00 15.93 -4.95
C LEU A 248 -4.62 16.48 -4.60
N MET A 249 -4.49 17.10 -3.43
CA MET A 249 -3.21 17.67 -2.97
C MET A 249 -2.26 16.64 -2.38
N LYS A 250 -2.77 15.46 -2.06
CA LYS A 250 -1.89 14.39 -1.64
C LYS A 250 -0.99 13.99 -2.83
N PRO A 251 0.36 13.94 -2.74
CA PRO A 251 1.27 13.70 -3.86
C PRO A 251 1.07 12.32 -4.50
N GLY A 252 1.34 12.27 -5.78
CA GLY A 252 1.02 11.19 -6.74
C GLY A 252 1.09 9.77 -6.20
N ARG A 253 -0.06 9.10 -6.16
CA ARG A 253 -0.31 8.07 -5.17
C ARG A 253 -0.26 6.68 -5.72
N ASP A 254 0.91 6.14 -5.52
CA ASP A 254 1.07 4.71 -5.37
C ASP A 254 1.02 4.41 -3.85
N PRO A 255 0.07 3.61 -3.34
CA PRO A 255 0.02 3.26 -1.92
C PRO A 255 1.32 2.68 -1.38
N ARG A 256 2.12 2.08 -2.27
CA ARG A 256 3.43 1.54 -1.95
C ARG A 256 4.46 2.61 -1.60
N ASP A 257 4.29 3.84 -2.09
CA ASP A 257 5.21 4.96 -1.86
C ASP A 257 4.90 5.72 -0.57
N GLU A 258 3.71 5.52 0.02
CA GLU A 258 3.30 6.18 1.25
C GLU A 258 3.86 5.53 2.53
N LEU A 259 4.30 4.30 2.43
CA LEU A 259 4.89 3.59 3.55
C LEU A 259 6.39 3.87 3.64
N PRO A 260 6.94 4.05 4.86
CA PRO A 260 8.36 4.17 5.05
C PRO A 260 9.08 2.98 4.43
N ARG A 261 9.96 3.23 3.47
CA ARG A 261 10.82 2.21 2.88
C ARG A 261 12.24 2.45 3.30
N PRO A 262 12.97 1.41 3.71
CA PRO A 262 14.40 1.53 3.91
C PRO A 262 15.07 1.96 2.59
N ILE A 263 16.17 2.70 2.68
CA ILE A 263 16.92 3.13 1.50
C ILE A 263 17.59 1.93 0.87
N LEU A 264 17.36 1.73 -0.44
CA LEU A 264 18.01 0.67 -1.19
C LEU A 264 19.51 0.97 -1.31
N ARG A 265 20.34 0.07 -0.86
CA ARG A 265 21.80 0.22 -0.93
C ARG A 265 22.29 -0.16 -2.33
N THR A 266 22.93 0.79 -2.97
CA THR A 266 23.60 0.60 -4.27
C THR A 266 25.14 0.55 -4.10
N ASP A 267 25.65 1.04 -2.97
CA ASP A 267 27.03 0.99 -2.55
C ASP A 267 27.31 -0.35 -1.84
N VAL A 268 28.44 -0.93 -2.14
CA VAL A 268 28.90 -2.17 -1.52
C VAL A 268 29.83 -1.79 -0.37
N LEU A 269 29.36 -1.94 0.88
CA LEU A 269 30.19 -1.69 2.06
C LEU A 269 31.04 -2.93 2.41
N GLU A 270 32.27 -2.70 2.82
CA GLU A 270 33.08 -3.71 3.48
C GLU A 270 32.81 -3.68 4.99
N MET A 271 32.95 -4.84 5.67
CA MET A 271 32.71 -4.93 7.12
C MET A 271 33.55 -3.95 7.94
N LYS A 272 34.74 -3.58 7.47
CA LYS A 272 35.63 -2.58 8.11
C LYS A 272 35.04 -1.15 8.09
N ASP A 273 34.09 -0.89 7.19
CA ASP A 273 33.48 0.43 7.01
C ASP A 273 32.22 0.59 7.92
N LEU A 274 31.79 -0.50 8.56
CA LEU A 274 30.68 -0.49 9.50
C LEU A 274 31.15 0.00 10.87
N LYS A 275 30.70 1.19 11.26
CA LYS A 275 30.93 1.68 12.64
C LYS A 275 29.97 0.99 13.61
N PRO A 276 30.40 0.66 14.85
CA PRO A 276 29.49 0.19 15.88
C PRO A 276 28.35 1.19 16.08
N GLY A 277 27.09 0.71 15.97
CA GLY A 277 25.89 1.55 16.09
C GLY A 277 25.33 2.11 14.78
N MET A 278 25.85 1.73 13.62
CA MET A 278 25.16 1.89 12.34
C MET A 278 24.22 0.68 12.15
N GLU A 279 23.09 0.70 12.85
CA GLU A 279 21.98 -0.24 12.68
C GLU A 279 20.96 0.30 11.69
#